data_35c3124317691fe1c66cd2069d8ec96e
#
_entry.id   35c3124317691fe1c66cd2069d8ec96e
#
_cell.length_a   1.000
_cell.length_b   1.000
_cell.length_c   1.000
_cell.angle_alpha   90.00
_cell.angle_beta   90.00
_cell.angle_gamma   90.00
#
_symmetry.space_group_name_H-M   'P 1'
#
loop_
_entity.id
_entity.type
_entity.pdbx_description
1 polymer ?
#
loop_
_entity_poly.entity_id
_entity_poly.type
_entity_poly.pdbx_seq_one_letter_code
_entity_poly.pdbx_strand_id
1 'polypeptide(L)'
;MTPFRVYILGCGSALPTTRHLPSMQVVDCRGKLFMIDCGEGAQLQMRRSELSFTKLGHIFISHLHGDHCFGLIGLISTFGLLGRTATLHIYAPAQLEPMLQAQLDMFFNYDIGYKVEFHPIDTTKHQVIYEDRSVSVESIPLDHRMPCAGFLFREKPLQPHIRRDMIDMYGIPVSQINNIKAGQGYTLTDGTYVPHEELVSPADKPRSYAYCSDTRYMPKLHEMIQGIDTLYHESTYADDKEDGAAKYYHSTARQAATVARDAGVGKLLLGHFSARYVDETVLLNEAKEVFGNTFLTAEMMVFDV
;
A
#
# COMPACT_ATOMS: atom_id res chain seq x y z
N MET A 1 -5.33 -10.95 15.02
CA MET A 1 -5.58 -9.78 14.12
C MET A 1 -5.70 -10.23 12.68
N THR A 2 -6.55 -9.59 11.90
CA THR A 2 -6.60 -9.79 10.45
C THR A 2 -5.31 -9.23 9.81
N PRO A 3 -4.79 -9.81 8.71
CA PRO A 3 -3.55 -9.33 8.10
C PRO A 3 -3.71 -7.89 7.58
N PHE A 4 -2.72 -7.05 7.86
CA PHE A 4 -2.44 -5.83 7.13
C PHE A 4 -0.92 -5.77 7.00
N ARG A 5 -0.41 -6.16 5.82
CA ARG A 5 1.00 -6.38 5.55
C ARG A 5 1.41 -5.71 4.26
N VAL A 6 2.66 -5.30 4.22
CA VAL A 6 3.30 -4.78 3.00
C VAL A 6 4.42 -5.74 2.60
N TYR A 7 4.31 -6.29 1.40
CA TYR A 7 5.32 -7.14 0.76
C TYR A 7 6.15 -6.28 -0.17
N ILE A 8 7.46 -6.23 0.06
CA ILE A 8 8.40 -5.51 -0.80
C ILE A 8 8.83 -6.45 -1.92
N LEU A 9 8.40 -6.18 -3.13
CA LEU A 9 8.74 -6.97 -4.32
C LEU A 9 9.90 -6.35 -5.10
N GLY A 10 10.08 -5.02 -4.99
CA GLY A 10 11.18 -4.26 -5.54
C GLY A 10 11.30 -2.92 -4.85
N CYS A 11 12.52 -2.48 -4.57
CA CYS A 11 12.81 -1.23 -3.85
C CYS A 11 13.98 -0.44 -4.45
N GLY A 12 14.43 -0.79 -5.65
CA GLY A 12 15.41 -0.02 -6.42
C GLY A 12 14.78 1.11 -7.20
N SER A 13 15.59 2.09 -7.58
CA SER A 13 15.23 3.17 -8.50
C SER A 13 15.36 2.76 -9.97
N ALA A 14 15.27 3.73 -10.89
CA ALA A 14 15.20 3.52 -12.34
C ALA A 14 16.34 2.67 -12.96
N LEU A 15 17.56 2.72 -12.42
CA LEU A 15 18.66 1.94 -12.94
C LEU A 15 18.65 0.53 -12.34
N PRO A 16 18.35 -0.52 -13.13
CA PRO A 16 18.32 -1.90 -12.65
C PRO A 16 19.67 -2.33 -12.06
N THR A 17 19.64 -3.06 -10.97
CA THR A 17 20.84 -3.67 -10.35
C THR A 17 20.62 -5.16 -10.13
N THR A 18 21.68 -5.88 -9.81
CA THR A 18 21.56 -7.29 -9.40
C THR A 18 21.06 -7.45 -7.96
N ARG A 19 20.98 -6.36 -7.19
CA ARG A 19 20.58 -6.34 -5.78
C ARG A 19 19.11 -5.99 -5.60
N HIS A 20 18.63 -4.99 -6.35
CA HIS A 20 17.27 -4.48 -6.25
C HIS A 20 16.57 -4.48 -7.60
N LEU A 21 15.32 -4.88 -7.58
CA LEU A 21 14.39 -4.76 -8.69
C LEU A 21 13.68 -3.41 -8.64
N PRO A 22 13.15 -2.94 -9.78
CA PRO A 22 12.36 -1.72 -9.85
C PRO A 22 11.18 -1.70 -8.87
N SER A 23 10.67 -0.51 -8.59
CA SER A 23 9.63 -0.26 -7.58
C SER A 23 8.38 -1.11 -7.78
N MET A 24 8.05 -1.91 -6.78
CA MET A 24 6.79 -2.66 -6.70
C MET A 24 6.54 -3.17 -5.29
N GLN A 25 5.30 -3.05 -4.84
CA GLN A 25 4.88 -3.55 -3.53
C GLN A 25 3.50 -4.21 -3.63
N VAL A 26 3.20 -5.11 -2.70
CA VAL A 26 1.83 -5.62 -2.53
C VAL A 26 1.37 -5.39 -1.09
N VAL A 27 0.23 -4.75 -0.96
CA VAL A 27 -0.46 -4.55 0.31
C VAL A 27 -1.49 -5.67 0.46
N ASP A 28 -1.38 -6.47 1.52
CA ASP A 28 -2.42 -7.41 1.96
C ASP A 28 -3.26 -6.74 3.05
N CYS A 29 -4.44 -6.32 2.73
CA CYS A 29 -5.40 -5.80 3.71
C CYS A 29 -6.57 -6.77 3.85
N ARG A 30 -6.61 -7.47 4.98
CA ARG A 30 -7.67 -8.45 5.31
C ARG A 30 -7.87 -9.53 4.24
N GLY A 31 -6.76 -10.00 3.65
CA GLY A 31 -6.75 -11.04 2.63
C GLY A 31 -7.06 -10.58 1.21
N LYS A 32 -7.24 -9.27 0.97
CA LYS A 32 -7.29 -8.66 -0.36
C LYS A 32 -5.93 -8.10 -0.70
N LEU A 33 -5.47 -8.36 -1.92
CA LEU A 33 -4.18 -7.89 -2.38
C LEU A 33 -4.34 -6.67 -3.30
N PHE A 34 -3.53 -5.67 -3.03
CA PHE A 34 -3.41 -4.41 -3.79
C PHE A 34 -1.96 -4.23 -4.20
N MET A 35 -1.68 -4.04 -5.48
CA MET A 35 -0.32 -3.76 -5.93
C MET A 35 -0.11 -2.26 -6.04
N ILE A 36 1.04 -1.78 -5.59
CA ILE A 36 1.51 -0.41 -5.79
C ILE A 36 2.74 -0.47 -6.65
N ASP A 37 2.67 0.20 -7.79
CA ASP A 37 3.62 0.14 -8.88
C ASP A 37 3.86 -1.29 -9.41
N CYS A 38 4.30 -1.39 -10.64
CA CYS A 38 4.48 -2.65 -11.33
C CYS A 38 5.72 -2.58 -12.21
N GLY A 39 6.87 -2.52 -11.57
CA GLY A 39 8.17 -2.55 -12.24
C GLY A 39 8.45 -3.89 -12.93
N GLU A 40 9.52 -3.95 -13.71
CA GLU A 40 9.93 -5.15 -14.41
C GLU A 40 10.15 -6.33 -13.45
N GLY A 41 9.67 -7.51 -13.82
CA GLY A 41 9.79 -8.73 -13.01
C GLY A 41 8.65 -8.94 -12.00
N ALA A 42 7.61 -8.09 -11.97
CA ALA A 42 6.50 -8.17 -11.02
C ALA A 42 5.88 -9.57 -10.90
N GLN A 43 5.60 -10.25 -12.03
CA GLN A 43 5.03 -11.58 -12.02
C GLN A 43 5.94 -12.63 -11.38
N LEU A 44 7.27 -12.51 -11.54
CA LEU A 44 8.24 -13.42 -10.92
C LEU A 44 8.33 -13.19 -9.41
N GLN A 45 8.33 -11.92 -8.99
CA GLN A 45 8.37 -11.57 -7.58
C GLN A 45 7.10 -11.97 -6.84
N MET A 46 5.93 -11.83 -7.45
CA MET A 46 4.69 -12.37 -6.89
C MET A 46 4.76 -13.89 -6.67
N ARG A 47 5.34 -14.63 -7.63
CA ARG A 47 5.53 -16.09 -7.46
C ARG A 47 6.51 -16.41 -6.36
N ARG A 48 7.66 -15.72 -6.29
CA ARG A 48 8.67 -15.91 -5.23
C ARG A 48 8.13 -15.61 -3.84
N SER A 49 7.24 -14.61 -3.74
CA SER A 49 6.57 -14.23 -2.48
C SER A 49 5.34 -15.08 -2.18
N GLU A 50 5.04 -16.09 -2.99
CA GLU A 50 3.88 -16.99 -2.84
C GLU A 50 2.53 -16.24 -2.78
N LEU A 51 2.48 -15.05 -3.39
CA LEU A 51 1.27 -14.22 -3.41
C LEU A 51 0.25 -14.75 -4.41
N SER A 52 -1.00 -14.77 -3.99
CA SER A 52 -2.10 -15.26 -4.82
C SER A 52 -2.46 -14.28 -5.93
N PHE A 53 -2.26 -14.68 -7.19
CA PHE A 53 -2.68 -13.90 -8.36
C PHE A 53 -4.19 -13.66 -8.41
N THR A 54 -5.00 -14.59 -7.91
CA THR A 54 -6.46 -14.48 -7.92
C THR A 54 -6.98 -13.45 -6.91
N LYS A 55 -6.24 -13.18 -5.83
CA LYS A 55 -6.59 -12.18 -4.81
C LYS A 55 -6.17 -10.76 -5.19
N LEU A 56 -5.24 -10.61 -6.15
CA LEU A 56 -4.82 -9.30 -6.65
C LEU A 56 -5.85 -8.76 -7.64
N GLY A 57 -6.67 -7.82 -7.20
CA GLY A 57 -7.74 -7.22 -7.99
C GLY A 57 -7.49 -5.77 -8.41
N HIS A 58 -6.58 -5.09 -7.75
CA HIS A 58 -6.35 -3.65 -7.90
C HIS A 58 -4.86 -3.34 -8.00
N ILE A 59 -4.48 -2.52 -8.99
CA ILE A 59 -3.10 -2.05 -9.21
C ILE A 59 -3.14 -0.52 -9.22
N PHE A 60 -2.28 0.10 -8.42
CA PHE A 60 -2.12 1.54 -8.30
C PHE A 60 -0.75 1.93 -8.85
N ILE A 61 -0.71 2.73 -9.92
CA ILE A 61 0.54 3.21 -10.53
C ILE A 61 0.73 4.67 -10.15
N SER A 62 1.84 4.95 -9.48
CA SER A 62 2.15 6.28 -8.96
C SER A 62 2.41 7.29 -10.07
N HIS A 63 3.20 6.89 -11.07
CA HIS A 63 3.57 7.70 -12.23
C HIS A 63 4.09 6.83 -13.37
N LEU A 64 4.44 7.45 -14.51
CA LEU A 64 4.71 6.71 -15.75
C LEU A 64 6.21 6.59 -16.10
N HIS A 65 7.12 6.65 -15.12
CA HIS A 65 8.48 6.16 -15.37
C HIS A 65 8.48 4.63 -15.50
N GLY A 66 9.40 4.09 -16.32
CA GLY A 66 9.39 2.68 -16.68
C GLY A 66 9.55 1.74 -15.50
N ASP A 67 10.39 2.11 -14.53
CA ASP A 67 10.64 1.35 -13.30
C ASP A 67 9.40 1.22 -12.39
N HIS A 68 8.32 1.96 -12.67
CA HIS A 68 7.04 1.89 -11.96
C HIS A 68 5.93 1.20 -12.76
N CYS A 69 6.07 1.00 -14.10
CA CYS A 69 4.96 0.49 -14.90
C CYS A 69 5.33 -0.54 -15.99
N PHE A 70 6.59 -0.76 -16.33
CA PHE A 70 6.96 -1.65 -17.45
C PHE A 70 6.63 -3.12 -17.21
N GLY A 71 6.46 -3.56 -15.97
CA GLY A 71 6.01 -4.91 -15.64
C GLY A 71 4.53 -5.17 -15.87
N LEU A 72 3.72 -4.10 -16.07
CA LEU A 72 2.27 -4.18 -16.06
C LEU A 72 1.72 -5.09 -17.17
N ILE A 73 2.16 -4.91 -18.41
CA ILE A 73 1.67 -5.72 -19.53
C ILE A 73 2.02 -7.21 -19.37
N GLY A 74 3.22 -7.51 -18.83
CA GLY A 74 3.64 -8.88 -18.53
C GLY A 74 2.79 -9.51 -17.43
N LEU A 75 2.44 -8.75 -16.39
CA LEU A 75 1.55 -9.21 -15.31
C LEU A 75 0.13 -9.45 -15.84
N ILE A 76 -0.41 -8.55 -16.65
CA ILE A 76 -1.72 -8.69 -17.29
C ILE A 76 -1.76 -9.96 -18.15
N SER A 77 -0.74 -10.21 -18.97
CA SER A 77 -0.60 -11.42 -19.76
C SER A 77 -0.62 -12.68 -18.88
N THR A 78 0.13 -12.66 -17.78
CA THR A 78 0.18 -13.78 -16.82
C THR A 78 -1.19 -14.07 -16.21
N PHE A 79 -1.98 -13.06 -15.89
CA PHE A 79 -3.36 -13.25 -15.41
C PHE A 79 -4.24 -13.98 -16.44
N GLY A 80 -4.15 -13.61 -17.73
CA GLY A 80 -4.85 -14.31 -18.81
C GLY A 80 -4.45 -15.78 -18.93
N LEU A 81 -3.15 -16.07 -18.93
CA LEU A 81 -2.60 -17.43 -18.96
C LEU A 81 -3.02 -18.28 -17.75
N LEU A 82 -3.26 -17.66 -16.60
CA LEU A 82 -3.76 -18.31 -15.38
C LEU A 82 -5.29 -18.47 -15.37
N GLY A 83 -5.98 -18.08 -16.45
CA GLY A 83 -7.43 -18.22 -16.57
C GLY A 83 -8.24 -17.26 -15.68
N ARG A 84 -7.73 -16.05 -15.46
CA ARG A 84 -8.46 -15.03 -14.71
C ARG A 84 -9.78 -14.70 -15.39
N THR A 85 -10.87 -14.62 -14.63
CA THR A 85 -12.19 -14.18 -15.09
C THR A 85 -12.66 -12.89 -14.41
N ALA A 86 -12.13 -12.62 -13.22
CA ALA A 86 -12.48 -11.42 -12.46
C ALA A 86 -11.86 -10.16 -13.07
N THR A 87 -12.57 -9.04 -13.05
CA THR A 87 -12.07 -7.74 -13.50
C THR A 87 -10.77 -7.37 -12.76
N LEU A 88 -9.81 -6.82 -13.50
CA LEU A 88 -8.62 -6.16 -12.96
C LEU A 88 -8.81 -4.66 -13.04
N HIS A 89 -8.68 -3.97 -11.91
CA HIS A 89 -8.81 -2.53 -11.81
C HIS A 89 -7.43 -1.87 -11.76
N ILE A 90 -7.18 -0.88 -12.64
CA ILE A 90 -5.91 -0.15 -12.72
C ILE A 90 -6.18 1.32 -12.45
N TYR A 91 -5.58 1.86 -11.39
CA TYR A 91 -5.63 3.25 -10.98
C TYR A 91 -4.30 3.91 -11.33
N ALA A 92 -4.31 4.87 -12.25
CA ALA A 92 -3.07 5.48 -12.75
C ALA A 92 -3.33 6.88 -13.34
N PRO A 93 -2.28 7.68 -13.59
CA PRO A 93 -2.41 8.89 -14.41
C PRO A 93 -3.03 8.57 -15.77
N ALA A 94 -3.95 9.43 -16.23
CA ALA A 94 -4.78 9.19 -17.42
C ALA A 94 -3.99 8.83 -18.70
N GLN A 95 -2.74 9.30 -18.80
CA GLN A 95 -1.87 9.04 -19.95
C GLN A 95 -1.49 7.56 -20.12
N LEU A 96 -1.63 6.74 -19.08
CA LEU A 96 -1.37 5.29 -19.16
C LEU A 96 -2.43 4.56 -20.00
N GLU A 97 -3.68 4.99 -19.95
CA GLU A 97 -4.81 4.28 -20.55
C GLU A 97 -4.63 4.04 -22.06
N PRO A 98 -4.36 5.05 -22.91
CA PRO A 98 -4.19 4.83 -24.35
C PRO A 98 -2.98 3.96 -24.67
N MET A 99 -1.90 4.06 -23.91
CA MET A 99 -0.71 3.23 -24.09
C MET A 99 -1.00 1.76 -23.74
N LEU A 100 -1.69 1.52 -22.62
CA LEU A 100 -2.08 0.18 -22.18
C LEU A 100 -3.09 -0.43 -23.17
N GLN A 101 -4.08 0.34 -23.62
CA GLN A 101 -5.05 -0.15 -24.60
C GLN A 101 -4.38 -0.57 -25.90
N ALA A 102 -3.45 0.23 -26.43
CA ALA A 102 -2.70 -0.12 -27.64
C ALA A 102 -1.90 -1.44 -27.48
N GLN A 103 -1.33 -1.68 -26.30
CA GLN A 103 -0.63 -2.94 -25.99
C GLN A 103 -1.61 -4.12 -25.91
N LEU A 104 -2.76 -3.93 -25.25
CA LEU A 104 -3.79 -4.96 -25.16
C LEU A 104 -4.31 -5.36 -26.53
N ASP A 105 -4.60 -4.38 -27.39
CA ASP A 105 -5.06 -4.60 -28.74
C ASP A 105 -4.01 -5.36 -29.60
N MET A 106 -2.75 -4.95 -29.47
CA MET A 106 -1.64 -5.53 -30.25
C MET A 106 -1.29 -6.96 -29.82
N PHE A 107 -1.22 -7.22 -28.52
CA PHE A 107 -0.71 -8.51 -28.00
C PHE A 107 -1.80 -9.55 -27.80
N PHE A 108 -3.05 -9.13 -27.56
CA PHE A 108 -4.13 -10.07 -27.21
C PHE A 108 -5.28 -10.05 -28.20
N ASN A 109 -5.18 -9.31 -29.30
CA ASN A 109 -6.24 -9.22 -30.31
C ASN A 109 -7.63 -8.94 -29.70
N TYR A 110 -7.68 -7.99 -28.74
CA TYR A 110 -8.86 -7.56 -27.98
C TYR A 110 -9.46 -8.57 -27.01
N ASP A 111 -8.89 -9.76 -26.85
CA ASP A 111 -9.40 -10.78 -25.93
C ASP A 111 -8.29 -11.41 -25.08
N ILE A 112 -8.18 -10.97 -23.84
CA ILE A 112 -7.30 -11.57 -22.82
C ILE A 112 -8.06 -12.51 -21.88
N GLY A 113 -9.36 -12.76 -22.13
CA GLY A 113 -10.21 -13.64 -21.32
C GLY A 113 -10.81 -12.99 -20.07
N TYR A 114 -10.51 -11.73 -19.75
CA TYR A 114 -11.08 -10.99 -18.62
C TYR A 114 -11.08 -9.48 -18.86
N LYS A 115 -11.89 -8.73 -18.10
CA LYS A 115 -11.99 -7.28 -18.20
C LYS A 115 -10.83 -6.59 -17.47
N VAL A 116 -10.14 -5.67 -18.15
CA VAL A 116 -9.28 -4.65 -17.53
C VAL A 116 -10.07 -3.35 -17.48
N GLU A 117 -10.18 -2.76 -16.30
CA GLU A 117 -10.91 -1.52 -16.08
C GLU A 117 -9.95 -0.45 -15.57
N PHE A 118 -9.87 0.65 -16.33
CA PHE A 118 -8.97 1.76 -16.04
C PHE A 118 -9.70 2.85 -15.24
N HIS A 119 -9.05 3.36 -14.22
CA HIS A 119 -9.53 4.43 -13.35
C HIS A 119 -8.49 5.56 -13.34
N PRO A 120 -8.72 6.66 -14.09
CA PRO A 120 -7.78 7.76 -14.09
C PRO A 120 -7.73 8.45 -12.73
N ILE A 121 -6.53 8.73 -12.24
CA ILE A 121 -6.31 9.48 -11.00
C ILE A 121 -5.87 10.92 -11.30
N ASP A 122 -6.35 11.87 -10.51
CA ASP A 122 -5.86 13.24 -10.49
C ASP A 122 -4.70 13.34 -9.50
N THR A 123 -3.47 13.38 -10.01
CA THR A 123 -2.24 13.43 -9.19
C THR A 123 -2.05 14.75 -8.46
N THR A 124 -2.90 15.74 -8.70
CA THR A 124 -2.83 17.06 -8.04
C THR A 124 -3.72 17.16 -6.80
N LYS A 125 -4.53 16.12 -6.53
CA LYS A 125 -5.51 16.12 -5.45
C LYS A 125 -5.25 15.02 -4.43
N HIS A 126 -5.40 15.39 -3.16
CA HIS A 126 -5.57 14.42 -2.07
C HIS A 126 -7.04 14.03 -2.00
N GLN A 127 -7.38 12.82 -2.43
CA GLN A 127 -8.76 12.34 -2.52
C GLN A 127 -8.85 10.83 -2.43
N VAL A 128 -10.01 10.32 -1.97
CA VAL A 128 -10.31 8.89 -2.04
C VAL A 128 -10.48 8.47 -3.50
N ILE A 129 -9.69 7.49 -3.94
CA ILE A 129 -9.72 6.92 -5.30
C ILE A 129 -10.29 5.50 -5.34
N TYR A 130 -10.29 4.81 -4.20
CA TYR A 130 -10.91 3.50 -4.02
C TYR A 130 -11.45 3.37 -2.60
N GLU A 131 -12.58 2.72 -2.46
CA GLU A 131 -13.17 2.43 -1.16
C GLU A 131 -14.05 1.17 -1.20
N ASP A 132 -13.91 0.33 -0.17
CA ASP A 132 -14.82 -0.79 0.07
C ASP A 132 -15.15 -0.91 1.59
N ARG A 133 -15.72 -2.04 1.99
CA ARG A 133 -16.06 -2.29 3.42
C ARG A 133 -14.84 -2.48 4.33
N SER A 134 -13.67 -2.70 3.78
CA SER A 134 -12.45 -3.09 4.51
C SER A 134 -11.40 -1.98 4.55
N VAL A 135 -11.28 -1.21 3.48
CA VAL A 135 -10.19 -0.26 3.25
C VAL A 135 -10.65 0.89 2.38
N SER A 136 -10.08 2.08 2.59
CA SER A 136 -10.04 3.18 1.62
C SER A 136 -8.62 3.42 1.15
N VAL A 137 -8.47 3.83 -0.12
CA VAL A 137 -7.20 4.25 -0.69
C VAL A 137 -7.34 5.68 -1.18
N GLU A 138 -6.45 6.54 -0.71
CA GLU A 138 -6.39 7.95 -1.08
C GLU A 138 -5.16 8.20 -1.96
N SER A 139 -5.28 9.07 -2.96
CA SER A 139 -4.13 9.62 -3.69
C SER A 139 -3.50 10.76 -2.88
N ILE A 140 -2.16 10.82 -2.86
CA ILE A 140 -1.38 11.90 -2.22
C ILE A 140 -0.60 12.60 -3.34
N PRO A 141 -0.81 13.91 -3.59
CA PRO A 141 0.01 14.66 -4.53
C PRO A 141 1.49 14.65 -4.15
N LEU A 142 2.35 14.29 -5.10
CA LEU A 142 3.80 14.29 -4.92
C LEU A 142 4.49 15.24 -5.92
N ASP A 143 5.65 15.80 -5.54
CA ASP A 143 6.41 16.75 -6.35
C ASP A 143 7.51 16.02 -7.14
N HIS A 144 7.16 15.60 -8.35
CA HIS A 144 8.08 14.92 -9.26
C HIS A 144 8.09 15.58 -10.64
N ARG A 145 9.05 15.17 -11.53
CA ARG A 145 9.18 15.74 -12.90
C ARG A 145 7.98 15.50 -13.80
N MET A 146 7.20 14.48 -13.49
CA MET A 146 5.97 14.15 -14.17
C MET A 146 4.83 14.01 -13.17
N PRO A 147 3.55 14.02 -13.61
CA PRO A 147 2.43 13.81 -12.70
C PRO A 147 2.62 12.55 -11.86
N CYS A 148 2.70 12.72 -10.54
CA CYS A 148 3.00 11.65 -9.59
C CYS A 148 2.08 11.73 -8.37
N ALA A 149 1.63 10.57 -7.88
CA ALA A 149 0.87 10.45 -6.65
C ALA A 149 1.39 9.31 -5.78
N GLY A 150 1.46 9.54 -4.48
CA GLY A 150 1.53 8.48 -3.48
C GLY A 150 0.15 7.90 -3.18
N PHE A 151 0.11 6.88 -2.33
CA PHE A 151 -1.14 6.19 -1.95
C PHE A 151 -1.20 5.97 -0.45
N LEU A 152 -2.34 6.30 0.15
CA LEU A 152 -2.60 6.11 1.56
C LEU A 152 -3.73 5.09 1.74
N PHE A 153 -3.40 3.95 2.32
CA PHE A 153 -4.32 2.88 2.67
C PHE A 153 -4.77 3.06 4.11
N ARG A 154 -6.08 3.13 4.36
CA ARG A 154 -6.67 3.17 5.70
C ARG A 154 -7.64 2.02 5.89
N GLU A 155 -7.42 1.19 6.89
CA GLU A 155 -8.44 0.21 7.30
C GLU A 155 -9.72 0.91 7.73
N LYS A 156 -10.85 0.34 7.34
CA LYS A 156 -12.14 0.74 7.92
C LYS A 156 -12.25 0.23 9.36
N PRO A 157 -12.99 0.93 10.22
CA PRO A 157 -13.24 0.47 11.59
C PRO A 157 -13.67 -1.00 11.62
N LEU A 158 -13.13 -1.74 12.56
CA LEU A 158 -13.52 -3.11 12.84
C LEU A 158 -14.71 -3.15 13.79
N GLN A 159 -15.48 -4.22 13.72
CA GLN A 159 -16.50 -4.47 14.74
C GLN A 159 -15.82 -4.92 16.05
N PRO A 160 -16.44 -4.63 17.20
CA PRO A 160 -15.94 -5.09 18.49
C PRO A 160 -15.83 -6.61 18.56
N HIS A 161 -14.95 -7.09 19.40
CA HIS A 161 -14.77 -8.51 19.65
C HIS A 161 -15.83 -9.03 20.63
N ILE A 162 -16.42 -10.18 20.30
CA ILE A 162 -17.34 -10.87 21.22
C ILE A 162 -16.56 -11.42 22.42
N ARG A 163 -17.05 -11.14 23.61
CA ARG A 163 -16.60 -11.78 24.86
C ARG A 163 -17.25 -13.14 25.00
N ARG A 164 -16.51 -14.19 24.58
CA ARG A 164 -17.02 -15.54 24.51
C ARG A 164 -17.42 -16.07 25.87
N ASP A 165 -16.69 -15.71 26.92
CA ASP A 165 -17.01 -16.00 28.31
C ASP A 165 -18.41 -15.51 28.71
N MET A 166 -18.77 -14.29 28.29
CA MET A 166 -20.10 -13.73 28.56
C MET A 166 -21.20 -14.36 27.71
N ILE A 167 -20.91 -14.67 26.44
CA ILE A 167 -21.86 -15.36 25.55
C ILE A 167 -22.22 -16.74 26.12
N ASP A 168 -21.21 -17.49 26.58
CA ASP A 168 -21.38 -18.81 27.17
C ASP A 168 -22.08 -18.72 28.54
N MET A 169 -21.71 -17.73 29.39
CA MET A 169 -22.29 -17.51 30.71
C MET A 169 -23.79 -17.20 30.64
N TYR A 170 -24.20 -16.37 29.67
CA TYR A 170 -25.61 -15.95 29.52
C TYR A 170 -26.39 -16.85 28.54
N GLY A 171 -25.78 -17.86 27.95
CA GLY A 171 -26.44 -18.77 26.99
C GLY A 171 -26.94 -18.07 25.75
N ILE A 172 -26.23 -17.03 25.26
CA ILE A 172 -26.67 -16.19 24.15
C ILE A 172 -26.54 -16.96 22.83
N PRO A 173 -27.60 -17.08 22.03
CA PRO A 173 -27.56 -17.81 20.77
C PRO A 173 -26.62 -17.16 19.75
N VAL A 174 -25.95 -17.97 18.91
CA VAL A 174 -25.05 -17.52 17.83
C VAL A 174 -25.74 -16.54 16.88
N SER A 175 -27.05 -16.68 16.67
CA SER A 175 -27.87 -15.79 15.82
C SER A 175 -27.89 -14.34 16.30
N GLN A 176 -27.61 -14.08 17.59
CA GLN A 176 -27.57 -12.73 18.17
C GLN A 176 -26.20 -12.06 18.09
N ILE A 177 -25.14 -12.78 17.78
CA ILE A 177 -23.78 -12.27 17.78
C ILE A 177 -23.63 -11.05 16.85
N ASN A 178 -24.21 -11.08 15.67
CA ASN A 178 -24.12 -9.95 14.73
C ASN A 178 -24.86 -8.70 15.25
N ASN A 179 -26.00 -8.88 15.93
CA ASN A 179 -26.74 -7.78 16.54
C ASN A 179 -25.93 -7.16 17.69
N ILE A 180 -25.31 -8.00 18.50
CA ILE A 180 -24.45 -7.56 19.60
C ILE A 180 -23.23 -6.81 19.04
N LYS A 181 -22.55 -7.32 18.03
CA LYS A 181 -21.44 -6.61 17.36
C LYS A 181 -21.87 -5.27 16.75
N ALA A 182 -23.12 -5.14 16.35
CA ALA A 182 -23.70 -3.91 15.83
C ALA A 182 -24.12 -2.88 16.91
N GLY A 183 -23.86 -3.17 18.20
CA GLY A 183 -24.12 -2.26 19.30
C GLY A 183 -25.38 -2.56 20.11
N GLN A 184 -26.04 -3.72 19.91
CA GLN A 184 -27.21 -4.10 20.67
C GLN A 184 -26.82 -4.89 21.92
N GLY A 185 -27.47 -4.60 23.07
CA GLY A 185 -27.45 -5.50 24.22
C GLY A 185 -28.36 -6.73 23.98
N TYR A 186 -28.46 -7.59 24.98
CA TYR A 186 -29.26 -8.81 24.90
C TYR A 186 -30.18 -8.94 26.12
N THR A 187 -31.44 -9.31 25.88
CA THR A 187 -32.39 -9.61 26.97
C THR A 187 -32.48 -11.12 27.18
N LEU A 188 -32.17 -11.56 28.40
CA LEU A 188 -32.20 -12.97 28.78
C LEU A 188 -33.66 -13.47 28.88
N THR A 189 -33.81 -14.79 28.96
CA THR A 189 -35.13 -15.43 29.06
C THR A 189 -35.91 -15.07 30.32
N ASP A 190 -35.24 -14.65 31.40
CA ASP A 190 -35.82 -14.18 32.65
C ASP A 190 -36.18 -12.67 32.63
N GLY A 191 -35.94 -11.97 31.50
CA GLY A 191 -36.18 -10.55 31.34
C GLY A 191 -35.00 -9.64 31.72
N THR A 192 -33.91 -10.19 32.22
CA THR A 192 -32.69 -9.42 32.54
C THR A 192 -32.03 -8.87 31.27
N TYR A 193 -31.78 -7.56 31.23
CA TYR A 193 -31.05 -6.93 30.12
C TYR A 193 -29.58 -6.87 30.40
N VAL A 194 -28.77 -7.41 29.47
CA VAL A 194 -27.31 -7.35 29.50
C VAL A 194 -26.85 -6.28 28.48
N PRO A 195 -26.20 -5.20 28.92
CA PRO A 195 -25.79 -4.13 28.03
C PRO A 195 -24.67 -4.59 27.07
N HIS A 196 -24.60 -3.93 25.89
CA HIS A 196 -23.63 -4.23 24.86
C HIS A 196 -22.18 -4.26 25.38
N GLU A 197 -21.82 -3.31 26.22
CA GLU A 197 -20.46 -3.10 26.75
C GLU A 197 -19.97 -4.29 27.58
N GLU A 198 -20.89 -5.06 28.17
CA GLU A 198 -20.56 -6.28 28.90
C GLU A 198 -20.29 -7.48 27.98
N LEU A 199 -20.88 -7.47 26.79
CA LEU A 199 -20.87 -8.57 25.83
C LEU A 199 -19.71 -8.49 24.84
N VAL A 200 -19.01 -7.34 24.77
CA VAL A 200 -17.92 -7.12 23.82
C VAL A 200 -16.69 -6.51 24.49
N SER A 201 -15.55 -6.69 23.84
CA SER A 201 -14.35 -5.89 24.05
C SER A 201 -14.11 -4.97 22.86
N PRO A 202 -13.39 -3.84 23.02
CA PRO A 202 -13.12 -2.89 21.95
C PRO A 202 -12.55 -3.57 20.71
N ALA A 203 -12.92 -3.05 19.55
CA ALA A 203 -12.32 -3.44 18.28
C ALA A 203 -10.82 -3.07 18.24
N ASP A 204 -10.05 -3.81 17.42
CA ASP A 204 -8.69 -3.41 17.11
C ASP A 204 -8.68 -2.02 16.46
N LYS A 205 -7.65 -1.20 16.74
CA LYS A 205 -7.48 0.10 16.10
C LYS A 205 -7.28 -0.10 14.58
N PRO A 206 -8.00 0.65 13.73
CA PRO A 206 -7.74 0.64 12.30
C PRO A 206 -6.30 1.08 12.02
N ARG A 207 -5.63 0.38 11.12
CA ARG A 207 -4.24 0.65 10.74
C ARG A 207 -4.17 1.40 9.42
N SER A 208 -3.02 2.02 9.17
CA SER A 208 -2.80 2.85 7.99
C SER A 208 -1.38 2.74 7.45
N TYR A 209 -1.29 2.72 6.12
CA TYR A 209 -0.03 2.63 5.38
C TYR A 209 0.00 3.67 4.27
N ALA A 210 1.06 4.49 4.20
CA ALA A 210 1.30 5.39 3.10
C ALA A 210 2.54 4.97 2.30
N TYR A 211 2.42 5.07 0.97
CA TYR A 211 3.48 4.91 -0.01
C TYR A 211 3.75 6.25 -0.68
N CYS A 212 4.93 6.82 -0.47
CA CYS A 212 5.38 8.08 -1.06
C CYS A 212 6.72 7.83 -1.74
N SER A 213 6.69 7.50 -3.04
CA SER A 213 7.88 7.27 -3.85
C SER A 213 7.94 8.25 -5.00
N ASP A 214 9.16 8.66 -5.35
CA ASP A 214 9.50 9.66 -6.36
C ASP A 214 8.89 11.02 -6.04
N THR A 215 9.47 11.66 -5.06
CA THR A 215 9.11 13.02 -4.68
C THR A 215 10.32 13.82 -4.21
N ARG A 216 10.40 15.08 -4.62
CA ARG A 216 11.23 16.06 -3.93
C ARG A 216 10.76 16.19 -2.48
N TYR A 217 11.64 16.63 -1.59
CA TYR A 217 11.26 16.93 -0.22
C TYR A 217 10.10 17.93 -0.17
N MET A 218 9.00 17.49 0.42
CA MET A 218 7.77 18.27 0.59
C MET A 218 7.51 18.50 2.08
N PRO A 219 7.86 19.69 2.64
CA PRO A 219 7.64 19.95 4.07
C PRO A 219 6.19 19.73 4.52
N LYS A 220 5.21 20.02 3.65
CA LYS A 220 3.78 19.87 3.95
C LYS A 220 3.21 18.46 3.76
N LEU A 221 4.01 17.50 3.31
CA LEU A 221 3.54 16.12 3.14
C LEU A 221 3.02 15.53 4.46
N HIS A 222 3.65 15.91 5.59
CA HIS A 222 3.25 15.45 6.91
C HIS A 222 1.79 15.77 7.27
N GLU A 223 1.22 16.86 6.74
CA GLU A 223 -0.19 17.23 7.01
C GLU A 223 -1.18 16.20 6.42
N MET A 224 -0.84 15.58 5.27
CA MET A 224 -1.68 14.59 4.58
C MET A 224 -1.59 13.18 5.18
N ILE A 225 -0.48 12.88 5.87
CA ILE A 225 -0.20 11.53 6.41
C ILE A 225 -0.06 11.52 7.94
N GLN A 226 -0.64 12.50 8.61
CA GLN A 226 -0.50 12.66 10.07
C GLN A 226 -0.99 11.43 10.84
N GLY A 227 -0.14 10.93 11.74
CA GLY A 227 -0.44 9.87 12.69
C GLY A 227 -0.67 8.48 12.08
N ILE A 228 -0.23 8.24 10.83
CA ILE A 228 -0.31 6.91 10.21
C ILE A 228 0.63 5.90 10.89
N ASP A 229 0.30 4.63 10.78
CA ASP A 229 1.07 3.57 11.45
C ASP A 229 2.38 3.26 10.72
N THR A 230 2.39 3.22 9.38
CA THR A 230 3.60 2.94 8.59
C THR A 230 3.68 3.85 7.37
N LEU A 231 4.83 4.49 7.19
CA LEU A 231 5.19 5.27 6.01
C LEU A 231 6.30 4.54 5.23
N TYR A 232 6.09 4.28 3.95
CA TYR A 232 7.18 4.04 2.99
C TYR A 232 7.49 5.36 2.29
N HIS A 233 8.75 5.78 2.32
CA HIS A 233 9.20 6.98 1.65
C HIS A 233 10.47 6.70 0.86
N GLU A 234 10.58 7.30 -0.34
CA GLU A 234 11.82 7.23 -1.08
C GLU A 234 12.99 7.80 -0.28
N SER A 235 14.17 7.28 -0.55
CA SER A 235 15.45 7.71 0.01
C SER A 235 16.56 7.52 -1.01
N THR A 236 16.33 8.06 -2.20
CA THR A 236 17.20 7.87 -3.37
C THR A 236 18.62 8.41 -3.14
N TYR A 237 18.77 9.38 -2.20
CA TYR A 237 20.02 10.05 -1.94
C TYR A 237 20.39 10.08 -0.45
N ALA A 238 21.72 10.13 -0.17
CA ALA A 238 22.26 10.50 1.13
C ALA A 238 22.42 12.02 1.22
N ASP A 239 22.70 12.54 2.42
CA ASP A 239 22.79 13.96 2.72
C ASP A 239 23.84 14.69 1.87
N ASP A 240 24.97 14.03 1.56
CA ASP A 240 26.04 14.58 0.73
C ASP A 240 25.61 14.89 -0.72
N LYS A 241 24.42 14.45 -1.12
CA LYS A 241 23.84 14.62 -2.45
C LYS A 241 22.48 15.35 -2.42
N GLU A 242 22.17 16.12 -1.39
CA GLU A 242 20.90 16.84 -1.25
C GLU A 242 20.59 17.75 -2.44
N ASP A 243 21.58 18.49 -2.96
CA ASP A 243 21.41 19.31 -4.18
C ASP A 243 21.01 18.45 -5.39
N GLY A 244 21.58 17.25 -5.49
CA GLY A 244 21.24 16.27 -6.52
C GLY A 244 19.81 15.75 -6.35
N ALA A 245 19.40 15.46 -5.13
CA ALA A 245 18.03 15.04 -4.81
C ALA A 245 17.04 16.13 -5.27
N ALA A 246 17.22 17.37 -4.84
CA ALA A 246 16.37 18.48 -5.24
C ALA A 246 16.33 18.69 -6.76
N LYS A 247 17.48 18.60 -7.45
CA LYS A 247 17.59 18.77 -8.91
C LYS A 247 16.84 17.69 -9.70
N TYR A 248 16.85 16.45 -9.21
CA TYR A 248 16.25 15.30 -9.90
C TYR A 248 14.88 14.92 -9.34
N TYR A 249 14.30 15.77 -8.46
CA TYR A 249 12.97 15.57 -7.87
C TYR A 249 12.87 14.33 -7.00
N HIS A 250 13.89 14.12 -6.17
CA HIS A 250 13.96 13.05 -5.17
C HIS A 250 14.25 13.60 -3.79
N SER A 251 14.24 12.74 -2.80
CA SER A 251 14.52 13.06 -1.40
C SER A 251 15.79 12.37 -0.90
N THR A 252 16.38 12.95 0.17
CA THR A 252 17.39 12.25 0.97
C THR A 252 16.72 11.39 2.05
N ALA A 253 17.47 10.43 2.60
CA ALA A 253 17.00 9.60 3.70
C ALA A 253 16.66 10.44 4.96
N ARG A 254 17.44 11.50 5.24
CA ARG A 254 17.17 12.46 6.32
C ARG A 254 15.87 13.23 6.10
N GLN A 255 15.61 13.66 4.87
CA GLN A 255 14.37 14.34 4.50
C GLN A 255 13.15 13.42 4.67
N ALA A 256 13.25 12.16 4.25
CA ALA A 256 12.21 11.14 4.49
C ALA A 256 11.93 10.96 5.99
N ALA A 257 12.99 10.88 6.82
CA ALA A 257 12.88 10.77 8.27
C ALA A 257 12.30 12.04 8.92
N THR A 258 12.57 13.22 8.35
CA THR A 258 12.00 14.49 8.80
C THR A 258 10.47 14.48 8.56
N VAL A 259 10.02 14.07 7.39
CA VAL A 259 8.58 13.89 7.10
C VAL A 259 7.95 12.91 8.09
N ALA A 260 8.59 11.76 8.33
CA ALA A 260 8.09 10.75 9.26
C ALA A 260 7.94 11.27 10.70
N ARG A 261 8.95 11.99 11.20
CA ARG A 261 8.92 12.63 12.54
C ARG A 261 7.80 13.66 12.63
N ASP A 262 7.72 14.56 11.65
CA ASP A 262 6.78 15.69 11.69
C ASP A 262 5.33 15.23 11.50
N ALA A 263 5.11 14.13 10.77
CA ALA A 263 3.82 13.47 10.66
C ALA A 263 3.46 12.61 11.90
N GLY A 264 4.42 12.32 12.79
CA GLY A 264 4.20 11.44 13.93
C GLY A 264 3.83 10.02 13.52
N VAL A 265 4.47 9.47 12.48
CA VAL A 265 4.20 8.10 12.01
C VAL A 265 4.70 7.06 13.01
N GLY A 266 4.12 5.87 13.01
CA GLY A 266 4.58 4.78 13.87
C GLY A 266 5.91 4.18 13.41
N LYS A 267 6.13 4.05 12.08
CA LYS A 267 7.27 3.36 11.47
C LYS A 267 7.61 3.97 10.12
N LEU A 268 8.91 4.12 9.82
CA LEU A 268 9.40 4.53 8.50
C LEU A 268 10.10 3.38 7.79
N LEU A 269 9.71 3.12 6.55
CA LEU A 269 10.37 2.21 5.62
C LEU A 269 11.06 3.04 4.53
N LEU A 270 12.37 2.88 4.38
CA LEU A 270 13.15 3.52 3.32
C LEU A 270 13.26 2.61 2.12
N GLY A 271 13.15 3.17 0.93
CA GLY A 271 13.33 2.44 -0.33
C GLY A 271 13.61 3.36 -1.50
N HIS A 272 13.41 2.85 -2.73
CA HIS A 272 13.75 3.53 -3.97
C HIS A 272 15.25 3.88 -4.03
N PHE A 273 16.09 2.88 -3.72
CA PHE A 273 17.54 3.07 -3.57
C PHE A 273 18.24 3.30 -4.91
N SER A 274 19.08 4.33 -4.97
CA SER A 274 19.93 4.57 -6.13
C SER A 274 21.00 3.48 -6.26
N ALA A 275 21.22 3.02 -7.49
CA ALA A 275 22.29 2.05 -7.83
C ALA A 275 23.70 2.48 -7.40
N ARG A 276 23.91 3.76 -7.08
CA ARG A 276 25.19 4.31 -6.60
C ARG A 276 25.59 3.80 -5.21
N TYR A 277 24.60 3.43 -4.37
CA TYR A 277 24.86 2.91 -3.03
C TYR A 277 24.98 1.39 -3.10
N VAL A 278 26.16 0.87 -2.79
CA VAL A 278 26.42 -0.58 -2.68
C VAL A 278 25.94 -1.07 -1.31
N ASP A 279 25.99 -0.20 -0.31
CA ASP A 279 25.52 -0.40 1.06
C ASP A 279 24.61 0.76 1.43
N GLU A 280 23.36 0.47 1.67
CA GLU A 280 22.31 1.44 2.05
C GLU A 280 22.35 1.80 3.55
N THR A 281 23.28 1.24 4.32
CA THR A 281 23.43 1.52 5.77
C THR A 281 23.68 3.01 6.04
N VAL A 282 24.33 3.72 5.10
CA VAL A 282 24.53 5.18 5.21
C VAL A 282 23.17 5.89 5.24
N LEU A 283 22.23 5.53 4.39
CA LEU A 283 20.89 6.10 4.33
C LEU A 283 20.12 5.82 5.63
N LEU A 284 20.22 4.58 6.14
CA LEU A 284 19.59 4.19 7.39
C LEU A 284 20.12 5.00 8.58
N ASN A 285 21.42 5.18 8.66
CA ASN A 285 22.06 5.90 9.77
C ASN A 285 21.64 7.37 9.78
N GLU A 286 21.69 8.05 8.61
CA GLU A 286 21.24 9.45 8.48
C GLU A 286 19.76 9.60 8.85
N ALA A 287 18.91 8.69 8.42
CA ALA A 287 17.49 8.70 8.77
C ALA A 287 17.26 8.47 10.28
N LYS A 288 17.97 7.51 10.89
CA LYS A 288 17.82 7.17 12.32
C LYS A 288 18.26 8.28 13.26
N GLU A 289 19.13 9.20 12.85
CA GLU A 289 19.45 10.39 13.62
C GLU A 289 18.24 11.32 13.81
N VAL A 290 17.25 11.25 12.90
CA VAL A 290 16.04 12.10 12.93
C VAL A 290 14.82 11.32 13.43
N PHE A 291 14.65 10.06 12.99
CA PHE A 291 13.53 9.21 13.35
C PHE A 291 14.00 7.76 13.61
N GLY A 292 14.07 7.39 14.90
CA GLY A 292 14.69 6.13 15.33
C GLY A 292 14.00 4.86 14.83
N ASN A 293 12.66 4.85 14.65
CA ASN A 293 11.90 3.68 14.19
C ASN A 293 11.90 3.57 12.65
N THR A 294 13.10 3.53 12.07
CA THR A 294 13.36 3.49 10.63
C THR A 294 14.00 2.16 10.22
N PHE A 295 13.57 1.63 9.07
CA PHE A 295 14.03 0.37 8.51
C PHE A 295 14.36 0.51 7.03
N LEU A 296 15.43 -0.18 6.57
CA LEU A 296 15.64 -0.41 5.13
C LEU A 296 14.67 -1.48 4.64
N THR A 297 14.23 -1.32 3.40
CA THR A 297 13.50 -2.37 2.70
C THR A 297 14.44 -3.18 1.79
N ALA A 298 14.09 -4.42 1.56
CA ALA A 298 14.68 -5.27 0.54
C ALA A 298 13.61 -6.21 -0.02
N GLU A 299 13.87 -6.77 -1.19
CA GLU A 299 12.99 -7.75 -1.82
C GLU A 299 12.73 -8.92 -0.88
N MET A 300 11.52 -9.45 -0.92
CA MET A 300 11.00 -10.55 -0.08
C MET A 300 10.76 -10.18 1.38
N MET A 301 11.07 -8.96 1.82
CA MET A 301 10.67 -8.50 3.15
C MET A 301 9.17 -8.29 3.24
N VAL A 302 8.64 -8.59 4.43
CA VAL A 302 7.24 -8.39 4.79
C VAL A 302 7.16 -7.59 6.08
N PHE A 303 6.40 -6.51 6.05
CA PHE A 303 6.18 -5.67 7.22
C PHE A 303 4.72 -5.73 7.64
N ASP A 304 4.46 -6.04 8.91
CA ASP A 304 3.14 -5.80 9.49
C ASP A 304 2.95 -4.28 9.71
N VAL A 305 1.79 -3.77 9.32
CA VAL A 305 1.39 -2.37 9.52
C VAL A 305 0.84 -2.19 10.92
#